data_a5f64281e9aeb18ebc374d3ba22be85b
#
_entry.id   a5f64281e9aeb18ebc374d3ba22be85b
#
_cell.length_a   1.000
_cell.length_b   1.000
_cell.length_c   1.000
_cell.angle_alpha   90.00
_cell.angle_beta   90.00
_cell.angle_gamma   90.00
#
_symmetry.space_group_name_H-M   'P 1'
#
loop_
_entity.id
_entity.type
_entity.pdbx_description
1 polymer ?
#
loop_
_entity_poly.entity_id
_entity_poly.type
_entity_poly.pdbx_seq_one_letter_code
_entity_poly.pdbx_strand_id
1 'polypeptide(L)'
;MPNGGVTLNSAYLRPRSRGTVRLASADPAAAPLIDPNYWQDPRDRALSLEGLRMAREIMAQAPLRPFVLAERLPGPEVRTEADLVDYACRHAKTDHHPAGTCRMGADPGAVVDPRLRFNGIARLRVVDASIMPAVVSSNTNAP
;
A
#
# COMPACT_ATOMS: atom_id res chain seq x y z
N MET A 1 -21.80 -9.43 -27.00
CA MET A 1 -21.05 -9.86 -25.82
C MET A 1 -21.02 -8.69 -24.85
N PRO A 2 -21.40 -8.85 -23.59
CA PRO A 2 -21.21 -7.79 -22.62
C PRO A 2 -19.71 -7.65 -22.38
N ASN A 3 -19.14 -6.54 -22.82
CA ASN A 3 -17.71 -6.26 -22.70
C ASN A 3 -17.39 -5.39 -21.47
N GLY A 4 -18.35 -5.26 -20.56
CA GLY A 4 -18.20 -4.49 -19.33
C GLY A 4 -17.70 -5.36 -18.17
N GLY A 5 -16.86 -4.80 -17.35
CA GLY A 5 -16.43 -5.37 -16.10
C GLY A 5 -16.25 -4.28 -15.06
N VAL A 6 -16.36 -4.63 -13.78
CA VAL A 6 -16.07 -3.77 -12.66
C VAL A 6 -14.98 -4.43 -11.81
N THR A 7 -14.07 -3.64 -11.31
CA THR A 7 -13.08 -4.08 -10.31
C THR A 7 -13.33 -3.34 -9.02
N LEU A 8 -13.52 -4.08 -7.94
CA LEU A 8 -13.59 -3.54 -6.59
C LEU A 8 -12.26 -3.83 -5.89
N ASN A 9 -11.50 -2.79 -5.63
CA ASN A 9 -10.23 -2.89 -4.90
C ASN A 9 -10.45 -2.52 -3.44
N SER A 10 -9.82 -3.26 -2.54
CA SER A 10 -9.69 -2.89 -1.14
C SER A 10 -8.27 -2.39 -0.86
N ALA A 11 -8.15 -1.30 -0.12
CA ALA A 11 -6.87 -0.76 0.32
C ALA A 11 -6.81 -0.69 1.84
N TYR A 12 -5.71 -1.18 2.42
CA TYR A 12 -5.45 -1.03 3.85
C TYR A 12 -4.69 0.28 4.09
N LEU A 13 -5.34 1.24 4.74
CA LEU A 13 -4.87 2.62 4.83
C LEU A 13 -3.88 2.90 5.98
N ARG A 14 -3.70 1.98 6.93
CA ARG A 14 -2.85 2.17 8.10
C ARG A 14 -1.83 1.04 8.28
N PRO A 15 -0.96 0.78 7.29
CA PRO A 15 0.00 -0.33 7.36
C PRO A 15 0.99 -0.13 8.50
N ARG A 16 1.30 -1.24 9.18
CA ARG A 16 2.34 -1.33 10.22
C ARG A 16 3.67 -1.82 9.65
N SER A 17 3.62 -2.59 8.57
CA SER A 17 4.81 -3.05 7.85
C SER A 17 5.68 -1.86 7.44
N ARG A 18 6.98 -2.05 7.53
CA ARG A 18 7.97 -1.04 7.16
C ARG A 18 8.98 -1.65 6.20
N GLY A 19 9.23 -0.92 5.14
CA GLY A 19 10.25 -1.24 4.15
C GLY A 19 11.45 -0.32 4.23
N THR A 20 12.33 -0.44 3.25
CA THR A 20 13.55 0.38 3.15
C THR A 20 13.79 0.85 1.73
N VAL A 21 14.40 2.03 1.61
CA VAL A 21 15.03 2.52 0.39
C VAL A 21 16.50 2.79 0.72
N ARG A 22 17.40 2.20 -0.05
CA ARG A 22 18.85 2.27 0.21
C ARG A 22 19.60 2.53 -1.08
N LEU A 23 20.78 3.11 -0.97
CA LEU A 23 21.70 3.19 -2.09
C LEU A 23 22.23 1.79 -2.43
N ALA A 24 22.25 1.46 -3.73
CA ALA A 24 22.87 0.22 -4.23
C ALA A 24 24.39 0.34 -4.24
N SER A 25 24.93 1.55 -4.51
CA SER A 25 26.37 1.86 -4.59
C SER A 25 26.60 3.36 -4.42
N ALA A 26 27.84 3.79 -4.52
CA ALA A 26 28.20 5.21 -4.56
C ALA A 26 27.98 5.85 -5.95
N ASP A 27 27.65 5.08 -6.98
CA ASP A 27 27.31 5.60 -8.30
C ASP A 27 25.92 6.24 -8.28
N PRO A 28 25.78 7.55 -8.54
CA PRO A 28 24.50 8.23 -8.52
C PRO A 28 23.55 7.79 -9.65
N ALA A 29 24.04 7.11 -10.67
CA ALA A 29 23.22 6.56 -11.75
C ALA A 29 22.66 5.16 -11.42
N ALA A 30 23.16 4.50 -10.38
CA ALA A 30 22.67 3.20 -9.95
C ALA A 30 21.26 3.34 -9.33
N ALA A 31 20.32 2.49 -9.77
CA ALA A 31 18.98 2.46 -9.20
C ALA A 31 19.04 2.09 -7.71
N PRO A 32 18.24 2.72 -6.85
CA PRO A 32 18.19 2.39 -5.43
C PRO A 32 17.62 0.98 -5.20
N LEU A 33 18.01 0.38 -4.07
CA LEU A 33 17.39 -0.84 -3.55
C LEU A 33 16.10 -0.44 -2.84
N ILE A 34 14.97 -0.91 -3.35
CA ILE A 34 13.65 -0.62 -2.80
C ILE A 34 13.04 -1.94 -2.33
N ASP A 35 12.82 -2.04 -1.04
CA ASP A 35 12.09 -3.15 -0.42
C ASP A 35 10.89 -2.59 0.34
N PRO A 36 9.67 -2.69 -0.19
CA PRO A 36 8.47 -2.25 0.49
C PRO A 36 8.11 -3.11 1.72
N ASN A 37 8.61 -4.34 1.77
CA ASN A 37 8.40 -5.31 2.85
C ASN A 37 6.90 -5.47 3.21
N TYR A 38 6.04 -5.56 2.19
CA TYR A 38 4.60 -5.69 2.36
C TYR A 38 4.26 -6.93 3.19
N TRP A 39 3.27 -6.77 4.10
CA TRP A 39 2.74 -7.83 4.96
C TRP A 39 3.76 -8.48 5.91
N GLN A 40 4.86 -7.83 6.22
CA GLN A 40 5.75 -8.21 7.30
C GLN A 40 5.00 -8.26 8.65
N ASP A 41 4.11 -7.31 8.89
CA ASP A 41 3.20 -7.36 10.03
C ASP A 41 2.00 -8.26 9.68
N PRO A 42 1.74 -9.34 10.47
CA PRO A 42 0.63 -10.26 10.22
C PRO A 42 -0.74 -9.57 10.21
N ARG A 43 -0.90 -8.47 10.96
CA ARG A 43 -2.15 -7.71 10.98
C ARG A 43 -2.44 -7.05 9.63
N ASP A 44 -1.42 -6.52 8.96
CA ASP A 44 -1.59 -5.92 7.65
C ASP A 44 -2.10 -6.93 6.64
N ARG A 45 -1.55 -8.14 6.69
CA ARG A 45 -2.01 -9.26 5.87
C ARG A 45 -3.46 -9.63 6.18
N ALA A 46 -3.78 -9.84 7.47
CA ALA A 46 -5.12 -10.22 7.89
C ALA A 46 -6.19 -9.20 7.45
N LEU A 47 -5.93 -7.90 7.62
CA LEU A 47 -6.85 -6.84 7.23
C LEU A 47 -6.97 -6.70 5.70
N SER A 48 -5.90 -6.95 4.96
CA SER A 48 -5.96 -6.97 3.49
C SER A 48 -6.83 -8.12 2.97
N LEU A 49 -6.73 -9.30 3.59
CA LEU A 49 -7.59 -10.44 3.25
C LEU A 49 -9.06 -10.20 3.64
N GLU A 50 -9.29 -9.53 4.77
CA GLU A 50 -10.64 -9.13 5.18
C GLU A 50 -11.26 -8.17 4.16
N GLY A 51 -10.49 -7.20 3.67
CA GLY A 51 -10.92 -6.31 2.60
C GLY A 51 -11.32 -7.06 1.33
N LEU A 52 -10.62 -8.12 0.98
CA LEU A 52 -10.95 -8.97 -0.17
C LEU A 52 -12.26 -9.74 0.04
N ARG A 53 -12.49 -10.27 1.26
CA ARG A 53 -13.76 -10.92 1.63
C ARG A 53 -14.92 -9.93 1.58
N MET A 54 -14.73 -8.73 2.15
CA MET A 54 -15.74 -7.66 2.12
C MET A 54 -16.10 -7.25 0.68
N ALA A 55 -15.13 -7.17 -0.22
CA ALA A 55 -15.38 -6.88 -1.63
C ALA A 55 -16.32 -7.93 -2.26
N ARG A 56 -16.11 -9.22 -1.98
CA ARG A 56 -17.00 -10.30 -2.42
C ARG A 56 -18.40 -10.17 -1.82
N GLU A 57 -18.50 -9.88 -0.53
CA GLU A 57 -19.78 -9.68 0.15
C GLU A 57 -20.57 -8.52 -0.45
N ILE A 58 -19.90 -7.40 -0.78
CA ILE A 58 -20.51 -6.25 -1.44
C ILE A 58 -21.06 -6.68 -2.81
N MET A 59 -20.28 -7.36 -3.62
CA MET A 59 -20.70 -7.80 -4.95
C MET A 59 -21.81 -8.85 -4.92
N ALA A 60 -21.95 -9.60 -3.83
CA ALA A 60 -23.00 -10.59 -3.63
C ALA A 60 -24.35 -9.99 -3.17
N GLN A 61 -24.40 -8.70 -2.84
CA GLN A 61 -25.63 -8.06 -2.36
C GLN A 61 -26.76 -8.07 -3.40
N ALA A 62 -28.00 -8.22 -2.94
CA ALA A 62 -29.17 -8.35 -3.81
C ALA A 62 -29.29 -7.27 -4.88
N PRO A 63 -29.03 -5.97 -4.61
CA PRO A 63 -29.09 -4.94 -5.65
C PRO A 63 -28.05 -5.08 -6.77
N LEU A 64 -26.90 -5.70 -6.48
CA LEU A 64 -25.82 -5.87 -7.47
C LEU A 64 -25.91 -7.20 -8.23
N ARG A 65 -26.48 -8.22 -7.60
CA ARG A 65 -26.54 -9.58 -8.14
C ARG A 65 -27.06 -9.67 -9.58
N PRO A 66 -28.10 -8.93 -10.01
CA PRO A 66 -28.59 -8.99 -11.39
C PRO A 66 -27.58 -8.52 -12.44
N PHE A 67 -26.58 -7.75 -12.05
CA PHE A 67 -25.56 -7.17 -12.93
C PHE A 67 -24.26 -7.97 -12.95
N VAL A 68 -24.10 -8.95 -12.05
CA VAL A 68 -22.88 -9.76 -11.90
C VAL A 68 -23.08 -11.09 -12.61
N LEU A 69 -22.39 -11.29 -13.72
CA LEU A 69 -22.42 -12.54 -14.46
C LEU A 69 -21.51 -13.60 -13.85
N ALA A 70 -20.30 -13.20 -13.50
CA ALA A 70 -19.30 -14.08 -12.90
C ALA A 70 -18.20 -13.26 -12.20
N GLU A 71 -17.62 -13.81 -11.14
CA GLU A 71 -16.35 -13.36 -10.59
C GLU A 71 -15.22 -13.87 -11.50
N ARG A 72 -14.38 -12.94 -11.97
CA ARG A 72 -13.22 -13.29 -12.80
C ARG A 72 -11.94 -13.41 -11.99
N LEU A 73 -11.77 -12.50 -11.03
CA LEU A 73 -10.63 -12.45 -10.14
C LEU A 73 -11.11 -12.10 -8.73
N PRO A 74 -10.68 -12.83 -7.73
CA PRO A 74 -9.78 -14.01 -7.75
C PRO A 74 -10.34 -15.27 -8.40
N GLY A 75 -11.63 -15.37 -8.62
CA GLY A 75 -12.32 -16.54 -9.17
C GLY A 75 -12.98 -17.41 -8.09
N PRO A 76 -14.02 -18.17 -8.45
CA PRO A 76 -14.83 -18.94 -7.51
C PRO A 76 -14.07 -20.10 -6.85
N GLU A 77 -12.93 -20.50 -7.38
CA GLU A 77 -12.06 -21.54 -6.83
C GLU A 77 -11.21 -21.06 -5.63
N VAL A 78 -10.96 -19.76 -5.51
CA VAL A 78 -10.20 -19.16 -4.41
C VAL A 78 -11.10 -19.00 -3.19
N ARG A 79 -11.10 -20.00 -2.29
CA ARG A 79 -12.07 -20.09 -1.18
C ARG A 79 -11.43 -20.14 0.19
N THR A 80 -10.33 -20.84 0.32
CA THR A 80 -9.64 -20.97 1.60
C THR A 80 -8.80 -19.74 1.91
N GLU A 81 -8.41 -19.60 3.16
CA GLU A 81 -7.48 -18.51 3.54
C GLU A 81 -6.14 -18.66 2.82
N ALA A 82 -5.65 -19.88 2.65
CA ALA A 82 -4.42 -20.17 1.91
C ALA A 82 -4.53 -19.72 0.44
N ASP A 83 -5.65 -20.00 -0.22
CA ASP A 83 -5.91 -19.57 -1.59
C ASP A 83 -5.94 -18.03 -1.71
N LEU A 84 -6.60 -17.37 -0.74
CA LEU A 84 -6.66 -15.90 -0.70
C LEU A 84 -5.29 -15.29 -0.49
N VAL A 85 -4.46 -15.86 0.39
CA VAL A 85 -3.07 -15.41 0.60
C VAL A 85 -2.27 -15.57 -0.69
N ASP A 86 -2.32 -16.74 -1.32
CA ASP A 86 -1.58 -17.02 -2.55
C ASP A 86 -2.03 -16.10 -3.69
N TYR A 87 -3.35 -15.92 -3.87
CA TYR A 87 -3.88 -14.96 -4.82
C TYR A 87 -3.38 -13.54 -4.55
N ALA A 88 -3.48 -13.08 -3.32
CA ALA A 88 -3.10 -11.73 -2.95
C ALA A 88 -1.58 -11.51 -3.11
N CYS A 89 -0.73 -12.48 -2.75
CA CYS A 89 0.71 -12.42 -2.99
C CYS A 89 1.07 -12.25 -4.48
N ARG A 90 0.28 -12.82 -5.37
CA ARG A 90 0.52 -12.72 -6.83
C ARG A 90 -0.07 -11.48 -7.48
N HIS A 91 -1.13 -10.89 -6.89
CA HIS A 91 -1.92 -9.84 -7.56
C HIS A 91 -1.98 -8.52 -6.80
N ALA A 92 -1.58 -8.49 -5.51
CA ALA A 92 -1.52 -7.24 -4.78
C ALA A 92 -0.50 -6.28 -5.40
N LYS A 93 -0.84 -5.02 -5.40
CA LYS A 93 0.00 -3.94 -5.90
C LYS A 93 -0.15 -2.71 -5.04
N THR A 94 0.77 -1.79 -5.17
CA THR A 94 0.68 -0.48 -4.53
C THR A 94 -0.44 0.35 -5.14
N ASP A 95 -1.12 1.14 -4.31
CA ASP A 95 -2.03 2.21 -4.75
C ASP A 95 -1.28 3.55 -4.99
N HIS A 96 0.05 3.50 -5.13
CA HIS A 96 0.92 4.64 -5.45
C HIS A 96 0.95 5.73 -4.35
N HIS A 97 0.79 5.34 -3.09
CA HIS A 97 0.86 6.24 -1.95
C HIS A 97 1.96 5.84 -0.94
N PRO A 98 3.21 5.57 -1.38
CA PRO A 98 4.31 5.34 -0.44
C PRO A 98 4.64 6.63 0.31
N ALA A 99 5.03 6.47 1.59
CA ALA A 99 5.38 7.58 2.46
C ALA A 99 6.44 7.14 3.49
N GLY A 100 7.09 8.10 4.15
CA GLY A 100 7.89 7.86 5.33
C GLY A 100 9.38 7.61 5.12
N THR A 101 9.89 7.58 3.88
CA THR A 101 11.33 7.36 3.60
C THR A 101 12.22 8.52 4.04
N CYS A 102 11.66 9.74 4.18
CA CYS A 102 12.30 10.91 4.78
C CYS A 102 11.49 11.43 5.96
N ARG A 103 11.02 10.50 6.82
CA ARG A 103 10.09 10.76 7.90
C ARG A 103 10.46 11.98 8.73
N MET A 104 9.49 12.87 8.99
CA MET A 104 9.65 13.98 9.93
C MET A 104 9.51 13.50 11.37
N GLY A 105 10.19 14.18 12.28
CA GLY A 105 10.10 13.93 13.71
C GLY A 105 11.09 14.73 14.53
N ALA A 106 10.96 14.61 15.85
CA ALA A 106 11.91 15.20 16.81
C ALA A 106 12.87 14.16 17.41
N ASP A 107 12.71 12.88 17.06
CA ASP A 107 13.53 11.78 17.54
C ASP A 107 14.77 11.56 16.66
N PRO A 108 15.82 10.88 17.16
CA PRO A 108 17.07 10.67 16.41
C PRO A 108 16.92 9.88 15.09
N GLY A 109 15.83 9.14 14.90
CA GLY A 109 15.54 8.40 13.67
C GLY A 109 14.82 9.23 12.61
N ALA A 110 14.48 10.51 12.88
CA ALA A 110 13.87 11.39 11.92
C ALA A 110 14.88 11.89 10.89
N VAL A 111 14.49 11.90 9.61
CA VAL A 111 15.32 12.42 8.52
C VAL A 111 15.19 13.94 8.41
N VAL A 112 13.99 14.46 8.65
CA VAL A 112 13.75 15.90 8.71
C VAL A 112 13.08 16.29 10.03
N ASP A 113 13.30 17.53 10.46
CA ASP A 113 12.62 18.11 11.61
C ASP A 113 11.16 18.52 11.27
N PRO A 114 10.33 18.93 12.26
CA PRO A 114 8.96 19.38 12.01
C PRO A 114 8.83 20.63 11.11
N ARG A 115 9.93 21.30 10.78
CA ARG A 115 10.00 22.36 9.79
C ARG A 115 10.52 21.89 8.44
N LEU A 116 10.57 20.57 8.22
CA LEU A 116 11.01 19.89 7.00
C LEU A 116 12.49 20.12 6.65
N ARG A 117 13.31 20.57 7.61
CA ARG A 117 14.73 20.75 7.41
C ARG A 117 15.46 19.43 7.59
N PHE A 118 16.33 19.09 6.65
CA PHE A 118 17.12 17.86 6.72
C PHE A 118 18.06 17.87 7.93
N ASN A 119 18.04 16.79 8.71
CA ASN A 119 18.92 16.64 9.88
C ASN A 119 20.35 16.33 9.40
N GLY A 120 21.30 17.17 9.78
CA GLY A 120 22.72 17.00 9.46
C GLY A 120 23.22 17.75 8.22
N ILE A 121 22.35 18.34 7.37
CA ILE A 121 22.75 19.16 6.22
C ILE A 121 22.03 20.51 6.27
N ALA A 122 22.79 21.57 6.40
CA ALA A 122 22.22 22.92 6.43
C ALA A 122 21.63 23.32 5.08
N ARG A 123 20.56 24.12 5.11
CA ARG A 123 19.89 24.68 3.92
C ARG A 123 19.23 23.65 2.98
N LEU A 124 19.05 22.42 3.42
CA LEU A 124 18.35 21.36 2.69
C LEU A 124 16.99 21.11 3.34
N ARG A 125 15.96 20.89 2.52
CA ARG A 125 14.62 20.48 2.94
C ARG A 125 14.12 19.35 2.07
N VAL A 126 13.22 18.51 2.64
CA VAL A 126 12.42 17.55 1.88
C VAL A 126 10.96 17.98 1.99
N VAL A 127 10.26 18.02 0.83
CA VAL A 127 8.88 18.54 0.75
C VAL A 127 8.10 17.67 -0.23
N ASP A 128 7.81 16.43 0.16
CA ASP A 128 6.96 15.49 -0.56
C ASP A 128 6.36 14.47 0.43
N ALA A 129 5.61 13.48 -0.05
CA ALA A 129 4.96 12.48 0.79
C ALA A 129 5.95 11.64 1.63
N SER A 130 7.24 11.62 1.30
CA SER A 130 8.24 10.88 2.07
C SER A 130 8.44 11.41 3.50
N ILE A 131 8.07 12.67 3.76
CA ILE A 131 8.14 13.26 5.11
C ILE A 131 7.08 12.72 6.06
N MET A 132 5.99 12.14 5.59
CA MET A 132 4.88 11.68 6.41
C MET A 132 5.35 10.56 7.35
N PRO A 133 5.14 10.66 8.68
CA PRO A 133 5.55 9.61 9.62
C PRO A 133 4.76 8.31 9.46
N ALA A 134 3.55 8.41 8.91
CA ALA A 134 2.68 7.28 8.58
C ALA A 134 1.82 7.66 7.38
N VAL A 135 1.36 6.64 6.64
CA VAL A 135 0.40 6.84 5.56
C VAL A 135 -0.91 7.40 6.15
N VAL A 136 -1.42 8.45 5.57
CA VAL A 136 -2.71 9.06 5.95
C VAL A 136 -3.88 8.16 5.54
N SER A 137 -5.05 8.33 6.17
CA SER A 137 -6.26 7.56 5.83
C SER A 137 -6.99 8.10 4.61
N SER A 138 -6.24 8.57 3.62
CA SER A 138 -6.76 9.09 2.35
C SER A 138 -5.67 9.03 1.28
N ASN A 139 -6.02 9.47 0.08
CA ASN A 139 -5.03 9.71 -0.98
C ASN A 139 -3.99 10.71 -0.50
N THR A 140 -2.69 10.41 -0.69
CA THR A 140 -1.56 11.25 -0.22
C THR A 140 -1.38 12.54 -1.02
N ASN A 141 -2.16 12.77 -2.06
CA ASN A 141 -2.07 13.98 -2.88
C ASN A 141 -2.88 15.16 -2.29
N ALA A 142 -3.76 14.90 -1.33
CA ALA A 142 -4.63 15.93 -0.75
C ALA A 142 -4.06 16.62 0.50
N PRO A 143 -3.40 15.91 1.43
CA PRO A 143 -2.82 16.53 2.63
C PRO A 143 -1.50 17.25 2.37
#